data_75dd732dfd41b113dbe69abd2ecec389
#
_entry.id   75dd732dfd41b113dbe69abd2ecec389
#
_cell.length_a   1.000
_cell.length_b   1.000
_cell.length_c   1.000
_cell.angle_alpha   90.00
_cell.angle_beta   90.00
_cell.angle_gamma   90.00
#
_symmetry.space_group_name_H-M   'P 1'
#
loop_
_entity.id
_entity.type
_entity.pdbx_description
1 polymer ?
#
loop_
_entity_poly.entity_id
_entity_poly.type
_entity_poly.pdbx_seq_one_letter_code
_entity_poly.pdbx_strand_id
1 'polypeptide(L)'
;MEGNIDGITSTEMEIKLTNVNRASLHELLEDYKDYLRVHGMEQWAVNSPKAEQTRRYCRVHNDSADYRQQIAVRSPETICNIAITLILQTDVMIKGLIEWQKQHFKDNGGIKEQMFRERTRQRGY
;
A
#
# COMPACT_ATOMS: atom_id res chain seq x y z
N MET A 1 18.37 10.02 -14.84
CA MET A 1 19.00 9.83 -14.07
C MET A 1 19.34 8.89 -13.89
N GLU A 2 19.74 8.72 -13.56
CA GLU A 2 20.19 7.83 -13.44
C GLU A 2 20.03 7.27 -12.20
N GLY A 3 19.04 6.54 -12.00
CA GLY A 3 18.69 5.84 -10.81
C GLY A 3 19.79 5.01 -10.23
N ASN A 4 20.77 4.76 -11.01
CA ASN A 4 21.89 3.95 -10.54
C ASN A 4 23.16 4.74 -10.32
N ILE A 5 23.05 6.02 -10.11
CA ILE A 5 24.20 6.88 -9.90
C ILE A 5 25.11 6.34 -8.82
N ASP A 6 24.52 5.85 -7.72
CA ASP A 6 25.29 5.34 -6.59
C ASP A 6 25.42 3.81 -6.63
N GLY A 7 25.29 3.22 -7.79
CA GLY A 7 25.38 1.77 -7.93
C GLY A 7 24.08 1.03 -7.62
N ILE A 8 22.98 1.76 -7.44
CA ILE A 8 21.69 1.17 -7.15
C ILE A 8 21.02 0.74 -8.45
N THR A 9 20.60 -0.53 -8.53
CA THR A 9 19.88 -1.04 -9.70
C THR A 9 18.45 -0.49 -9.73
N SER A 10 17.79 -0.60 -10.89
CA SER A 10 16.37 -0.23 -11.02
C SER A 10 15.51 -0.99 -10.04
N THR A 11 15.76 -2.28 -9.87
CA THR A 11 14.99 -3.12 -8.96
C THR A 11 15.19 -2.69 -7.51
N GLU A 12 16.44 -2.41 -7.13
CA GLU A 12 16.72 -1.91 -5.79
C GLU A 12 16.02 -0.59 -5.53
N MET A 13 15.99 0.29 -6.53
CA MET A 13 15.31 1.57 -6.41
C MET A 13 13.81 1.37 -6.24
N GLU A 14 13.22 0.45 -6.99
CA GLU A 14 11.79 0.14 -6.87
C GLU A 14 11.44 -0.34 -5.46
N ILE A 15 12.24 -1.24 -4.91
CA ILE A 15 12.03 -1.75 -3.55
C ILE A 15 12.14 -0.59 -2.54
N LYS A 16 13.15 0.24 -2.71
CA LYS A 16 13.37 1.37 -1.82
C LYS A 16 12.20 2.35 -1.85
N LEU A 17 11.70 2.69 -3.04
CA LEU A 17 10.58 3.59 -3.19
C LEU A 17 9.31 2.99 -2.61
N THR A 18 9.10 1.70 -2.78
CA THR A 18 7.93 1.03 -2.21
C THR A 18 7.98 1.07 -0.68
N ASN A 19 9.16 0.88 -0.09
CA ASN A 19 9.33 0.98 1.36
C ASN A 19 9.09 2.40 1.87
N VAL A 20 9.53 3.42 1.12
CA VAL A 20 9.28 4.82 1.46
C VAL A 20 7.79 5.11 1.43
N ASN A 21 7.09 4.64 0.40
CA ASN A 21 5.65 4.83 0.28
C ASN A 21 4.91 4.15 1.45
N ARG A 22 5.37 2.97 1.85
CA ARG A 22 4.77 2.27 2.98
C ARG A 22 4.96 3.06 4.29
N ALA A 23 6.14 3.63 4.49
CA ALA A 23 6.41 4.45 5.67
C ALA A 23 5.49 5.67 5.73
N SER A 24 5.28 6.33 4.58
CA SER A 24 4.36 7.48 4.49
C SER A 24 2.94 7.06 4.81
N LEU A 25 2.53 5.88 4.34
CA LEU A 25 1.19 5.36 4.61
C LEU A 25 1.01 5.09 6.10
N HIS A 26 2.04 4.58 6.78
CA HIS A 26 2.00 4.34 8.22
C HIS A 26 1.91 5.65 9.00
N GLU A 27 2.58 6.70 8.54
CA GLU A 27 2.44 8.02 9.17
C GLU A 27 1.01 8.54 9.06
N LEU A 28 0.40 8.37 7.89
CA LEU A 28 -0.98 8.77 7.68
C LEU A 28 -1.92 7.98 8.58
N LEU A 29 -1.66 6.69 8.74
CA LEU A 29 -2.45 5.83 9.64
C LEU A 29 -2.42 6.39 11.07
N GLU A 30 -1.23 6.74 11.56
CA GLU A 30 -1.10 7.29 12.90
C GLU A 30 -1.82 8.63 13.05
N ASP A 31 -1.83 9.44 12.00
CA ASP A 31 -2.56 10.71 12.02
C ASP A 31 -4.06 10.49 12.21
N TYR A 32 -4.65 9.52 11.52
CA TYR A 32 -6.06 9.21 11.69
C TYR A 32 -6.38 8.65 13.08
N LYS A 33 -5.50 7.78 13.58
CA LYS A 33 -5.66 7.23 14.94
C LYS A 33 -5.56 8.33 15.98
N ASP A 34 -4.61 9.25 15.81
CA ASP A 34 -4.44 10.39 16.71
C ASP A 34 -5.65 11.31 16.69
N TYR A 35 -6.21 11.54 15.51
CA TYR A 35 -7.41 12.35 15.40
C TYR A 35 -8.54 11.79 16.23
N LEU A 36 -8.79 10.48 16.10
CA LEU A 36 -9.83 9.81 16.88
C LEU A 36 -9.55 9.95 18.38
N ARG A 37 -8.33 9.69 18.79
CA ARG A 37 -7.96 9.74 20.21
C ARG A 37 -8.13 11.16 20.78
N VAL A 38 -7.63 12.15 20.07
CA VAL A 38 -7.67 13.55 20.54
C VAL A 38 -9.10 14.06 20.65
N HIS A 39 -9.97 13.63 19.74
CA HIS A 39 -11.36 14.09 19.73
C HIS A 39 -12.30 13.18 20.53
N GLY A 40 -11.76 12.22 21.27
CA GLY A 40 -12.58 11.33 22.09
C GLY A 40 -13.49 10.41 21.27
N MET A 41 -13.09 10.11 20.04
CA MET A 41 -13.83 9.23 19.15
C MET A 41 -13.22 7.84 19.16
N GLU A 42 -14.02 6.83 18.79
CA GLU A 42 -13.61 5.44 18.90
C GLU A 42 -12.98 4.92 17.61
N GLN A 43 -11.84 4.25 17.75
CA GLN A 43 -11.35 3.39 16.69
C GLN A 43 -12.03 2.04 16.85
N TRP A 44 -12.75 1.62 15.84
CA TRP A 44 -13.56 0.40 15.93
C TRP A 44 -12.68 -0.83 16.08
N ALA A 45 -13.07 -1.70 17.02
CA ALA A 45 -12.35 -2.94 17.24
C ALA A 45 -12.45 -3.85 16.01
N VAL A 46 -11.38 -4.58 15.74
CA VAL A 46 -11.26 -5.42 14.55
C VAL A 46 -12.44 -6.40 14.41
N ASN A 47 -12.92 -6.94 15.55
CA ASN A 47 -14.00 -7.92 15.54
C ASN A 47 -15.38 -7.29 15.69
N SER A 48 -15.48 -5.97 15.67
CA SER A 48 -16.79 -5.32 15.78
C SER A 48 -17.58 -5.44 14.47
N PRO A 49 -18.91 -5.44 14.54
CA PRO A 49 -19.73 -5.48 13.33
C PRO A 49 -19.44 -4.32 12.37
N LYS A 50 -19.24 -3.12 12.90
CA LYS A 50 -18.93 -1.94 12.09
C LYS A 50 -17.61 -2.09 11.33
N ALA A 51 -16.58 -2.59 12.00
CA ALA A 51 -15.28 -2.80 11.38
C ALA A 51 -15.36 -3.86 10.29
N GLU A 52 -16.06 -4.95 10.55
CA GLU A 52 -16.20 -6.02 9.57
C GLU A 52 -16.98 -5.55 8.34
N GLN A 53 -18.05 -4.82 8.54
CA GLN A 53 -18.84 -4.28 7.44
C GLN A 53 -18.02 -3.31 6.60
N THR A 54 -17.22 -2.48 7.26
CA THR A 54 -16.35 -1.51 6.56
C THR A 54 -15.29 -2.23 5.74
N ARG A 55 -14.69 -3.29 6.29
CA ARG A 55 -13.71 -4.06 5.53
C ARG A 55 -14.31 -4.68 4.28
N ARG A 56 -15.53 -5.19 4.38
CA ARG A 56 -16.22 -5.77 3.23
C ARG A 56 -16.51 -4.72 2.16
N TYR A 57 -16.99 -3.55 2.59
CA TYR A 57 -17.27 -2.46 1.67
C TYR A 57 -15.99 -2.04 0.94
N CYS A 58 -14.91 -1.82 1.68
CA CYS A 58 -13.66 -1.33 1.11
C CYS A 58 -13.01 -2.34 0.16
N ARG A 59 -13.26 -3.63 0.34
CA ARG A 59 -12.69 -4.64 -0.55
C ARG A 59 -13.27 -4.58 -1.96
N VAL A 60 -14.51 -4.18 -2.10
CA VAL A 60 -15.18 -4.18 -3.40
C VAL A 60 -15.37 -2.79 -3.99
N HIS A 61 -15.02 -1.75 -3.24
CA HIS A 61 -15.14 -0.37 -3.72
C HIS A 61 -13.75 0.24 -3.81
N ASN A 62 -13.21 0.30 -5.02
CA ASN A 62 -11.83 0.73 -5.25
C ASN A 62 -11.71 2.05 -5.99
N ASP A 63 -12.81 2.72 -6.26
CA ASP A 63 -12.81 4.02 -6.93
C ASP A 63 -13.02 5.11 -5.89
N SER A 64 -12.31 6.22 -6.02
CA SER A 64 -12.49 7.36 -5.12
C SER A 64 -13.94 7.87 -5.13
N ALA A 65 -14.61 7.74 -6.25
CA ALA A 65 -16.04 8.14 -6.37
C ALA A 65 -16.92 7.36 -5.40
N ASP A 66 -16.57 6.12 -5.07
CA ASP A 66 -17.33 5.29 -4.15
C ASP A 66 -17.38 5.88 -2.74
N TYR A 67 -16.39 6.71 -2.40
CA TYR A 67 -16.27 7.28 -1.06
C TYR A 67 -16.73 8.74 -0.97
N ARG A 68 -16.96 9.40 -2.10
CA ARG A 68 -17.33 10.81 -2.10
C ARG A 68 -18.61 11.06 -1.31
N GLN A 69 -19.63 10.25 -1.54
CA GLN A 69 -20.90 10.38 -0.85
C GLN A 69 -20.75 10.00 0.63
N GLN A 70 -19.95 9.00 0.93
CA GLN A 70 -19.71 8.60 2.31
C GLN A 70 -19.09 9.75 3.10
N ILE A 71 -18.08 10.41 2.53
CA ILE A 71 -17.44 11.54 3.18
C ILE A 71 -18.44 12.68 3.41
N ALA A 72 -19.37 12.89 2.49
CA ALA A 72 -20.33 13.98 2.58
C ALA A 72 -21.35 13.79 3.70
N VAL A 73 -21.72 12.52 4.02
CA VAL A 73 -22.86 12.26 4.92
C VAL A 73 -22.48 11.57 6.23
N ARG A 74 -21.28 10.98 6.34
CA ARG A 74 -20.92 10.24 7.55
C ARG A 74 -20.26 11.14 8.59
N SER A 75 -20.26 10.67 9.84
CA SER A 75 -19.61 11.39 10.92
C SER A 75 -18.09 11.32 10.78
N PRO A 76 -17.37 12.27 11.39
CA PRO A 76 -15.90 12.21 11.40
C PRO A 76 -15.34 10.89 11.94
N GLU A 77 -15.98 10.32 12.95
CA GLU A 77 -15.56 9.02 13.49
C GLU A 77 -15.63 7.93 12.43
N THR A 78 -16.74 7.86 11.68
CA THR A 78 -16.92 6.88 10.63
C THR A 78 -15.92 7.11 9.50
N ILE A 79 -15.72 8.35 9.09
CA ILE A 79 -14.78 8.70 8.03
C ILE A 79 -13.36 8.27 8.39
N CYS A 80 -12.93 8.53 9.63
CA CYS A 80 -11.60 8.11 10.09
C CYS A 80 -11.46 6.59 10.11
N ASN A 81 -12.50 5.88 10.52
CA ASN A 81 -12.44 4.42 10.54
C ASN A 81 -12.44 3.82 9.13
N ILE A 82 -13.13 4.44 8.19
CA ILE A 82 -13.06 4.05 6.78
C ILE A 82 -11.64 4.27 6.25
N ALA A 83 -11.05 5.43 6.53
CA ALA A 83 -9.69 5.73 6.09
C ALA A 83 -8.68 4.74 6.68
N ILE A 84 -8.79 4.44 7.96
CA ILE A 84 -7.92 3.45 8.62
C ILE A 84 -8.05 2.09 7.93
N THR A 85 -9.27 1.68 7.62
CA THR A 85 -9.50 0.40 6.94
C THR A 85 -8.83 0.36 5.57
N LEU A 86 -9.00 1.42 4.78
CA LEU A 86 -8.37 1.52 3.46
C LEU A 86 -6.84 1.49 3.56
N ILE A 87 -6.29 2.19 4.53
CA ILE A 87 -4.85 2.23 4.74
C ILE A 87 -4.32 0.83 5.10
N LEU A 88 -4.99 0.13 6.00
CA LEU A 88 -4.58 -1.21 6.41
C LEU A 88 -4.65 -2.21 5.26
N GLN A 89 -5.70 -2.14 4.44
CA GLN A 89 -5.83 -3.00 3.26
C GLN A 89 -4.72 -2.70 2.24
N THR A 90 -4.45 -1.42 2.02
CA THR A 90 -3.39 -1.00 1.12
C THR A 90 -2.03 -1.45 1.64
N ASP A 91 -1.80 -1.36 2.95
CA ASP A 91 -0.55 -1.79 3.55
C ASP A 91 -0.29 -3.29 3.33
N VAL A 92 -1.31 -4.11 3.44
CA VAL A 92 -1.19 -5.55 3.16
C VAL A 92 -0.78 -5.78 1.71
N MET A 93 -1.37 -5.04 0.78
CA MET A 93 -1.04 -5.15 -0.64
C MET A 93 0.40 -4.70 -0.91
N ILE A 94 0.83 -3.60 -0.30
CA ILE A 94 2.19 -3.10 -0.47
C ILE A 94 3.20 -4.07 0.13
N LYS A 95 2.89 -4.66 1.28
CA LYS A 95 3.75 -5.66 1.91
C LYS A 95 3.93 -6.85 0.98
N GLY A 96 2.86 -7.30 0.35
CA GLY A 96 2.93 -8.38 -0.63
C GLY A 96 3.78 -8.02 -1.83
N LEU A 97 3.66 -6.79 -2.30
CA LEU A 97 4.48 -6.30 -3.41
C LEU A 97 5.97 -6.28 -3.05
N ILE A 98 6.30 -5.82 -1.85
CA ILE A 98 7.69 -5.80 -1.39
C ILE A 98 8.26 -7.22 -1.34
N GLU A 99 7.49 -8.17 -0.82
CA GLU A 99 7.94 -9.57 -0.75
C GLU A 99 8.16 -10.13 -2.15
N TRP A 100 7.25 -9.83 -3.08
CA TRP A 100 7.38 -10.25 -4.46
C TRP A 100 8.63 -9.65 -5.11
N GLN A 101 8.88 -8.35 -4.90
CA GLN A 101 10.05 -7.68 -5.44
C GLN A 101 11.35 -8.29 -4.89
N LYS A 102 11.40 -8.56 -3.59
CA LYS A 102 12.56 -9.17 -2.96
C LYS A 102 12.82 -10.58 -3.49
N GLN A 103 11.76 -11.35 -3.65
CA GLN A 103 11.87 -12.72 -4.14
C GLN A 103 12.44 -12.74 -5.56
N HIS A 104 11.92 -11.88 -6.43
CA HIS A 104 12.40 -11.81 -7.80
C HIS A 104 13.82 -11.30 -7.90
N PHE A 105 14.18 -10.34 -7.07
CA PHE A 105 15.55 -9.85 -7.02
C PHE A 105 16.50 -10.95 -6.57
N LYS A 106 16.13 -11.65 -5.51
CA LYS A 106 16.97 -12.66 -4.91
C LYS A 106 17.14 -13.89 -5.80
N ASP A 107 16.04 -14.38 -6.38
CA ASP A 107 16.06 -15.63 -7.12
C ASP A 107 16.63 -15.51 -8.53
N ASN A 108 16.48 -14.33 -9.14
CA ASN A 108 16.86 -14.16 -10.54
C ASN A 108 17.95 -13.11 -10.75
N GLY A 109 18.62 -12.71 -9.69
CA GLY A 109 19.62 -11.66 -9.78
C GLY A 109 19.01 -10.30 -10.07
N GLY A 110 17.68 -10.22 -9.97
CA GLY A 110 16.95 -8.99 -10.21
C GLY A 110 16.12 -9.01 -11.47
N ILE A 111 15.06 -8.22 -11.47
CA ILE A 111 14.14 -8.13 -12.60
C ILE A 111 14.86 -7.67 -13.87
N LYS A 112 15.77 -6.73 -13.72
CA LYS A 112 16.52 -6.20 -14.85
C LYS A 112 17.33 -7.29 -15.54
N GLU A 113 17.98 -8.12 -14.76
CA GLU A 113 18.77 -9.23 -15.28
C GLU A 113 17.91 -10.25 -16.01
N GLN A 114 16.76 -10.56 -15.43
CA GLN A 114 15.82 -11.48 -16.03
C GLN A 114 15.33 -10.95 -17.38
N MET A 115 14.99 -9.68 -17.45
CA MET A 115 14.55 -9.06 -18.70
C MET A 115 15.63 -9.09 -19.76
N PHE A 116 16.88 -8.92 -19.36
CA PHE A 116 18.00 -9.01 -20.29
C PHE A 116 18.12 -10.42 -20.87
N ARG A 117 18.00 -11.44 -20.03
CA ARG A 117 18.05 -12.84 -20.48
C ARG A 117 16.92 -13.13 -21.49
N GLU A 118 15.72 -12.64 -21.19
CA GLU A 118 14.58 -12.85 -22.07
C GLU A 118 14.80 -12.22 -23.43
N ARG A 119 15.31 -11.00 -23.48
CA ARG A 119 15.59 -10.34 -24.73
C ARG A 119 16.65 -11.06 -25.53
N THR A 120 17.69 -11.53 -24.87
CA THR A 120 18.75 -12.26 -25.52
C THR A 120 18.23 -13.54 -26.15
N ARG A 121 17.37 -14.25 -25.41
CA ARG A 121 16.77 -15.48 -25.89
C ARG A 121 15.90 -15.25 -27.13
N GLN A 122 15.09 -14.19 -27.11
CA GLN A 122 14.22 -13.85 -28.24
C GLN A 122 15.00 -13.49 -29.50
N ARG A 123 16.19 -12.95 -29.34
CA ARG A 123 17.03 -12.59 -30.47
C ARG A 123 17.84 -13.77 -30.99
N GLY A 124 17.76 -14.91 -30.36
CA GLY A 124 18.48 -16.10 -30.81
C GLY A 124 19.94 -16.14 -30.41
N TYR A 125 20.34 -15.36 -29.46
CA TYR A 125 21.75 -15.36 -29.01
C TYR A 125 22.04 -16.50 -28.08
#